data_f72be64397ca5b89c6044ab86b93d436
#
_entry.id   f72be64397ca5b89c6044ab86b93d436
#
_cell.length_a   1.000
_cell.length_b   1.000
_cell.length_c   1.000
_cell.angle_alpha   90.00
_cell.angle_beta   90.00
_cell.angle_gamma   90.00
#
_symmetry.space_group_name_H-M   'P 1'
#
loop_
_entity.id
_entity.type
_entity.pdbx_description
1 polymer ?
#
loop_
_entity_poly.entity_id
_entity_poly.type
_entity_poly.pdbx_seq_one_letter_code
_entity_poly.pdbx_strand_id
1 'polypeptide(L)'
;MKYLEKNINLVQVKKDYAEEESTKLSTKSPSQAQSTSNGVEQFKMKYREKNFLSSFLDKNCPSFSEDFELTKFISCGGTGVVYEGQMRKKKNKQKLAFKFKFSKKQNKDKDEFQEIGILKKLHNKNITNIYAFTKVGTTMHYCVLELGKHGDLERFTKVLLKRKVLPETILCYFAFQILEALEYIHKCKIIHNDIKQGNIVVDANLDIKLTDFSVSCTYANFDPDDLVEFPFMGTSKYICPEILGHVQMAVKEACKIDLYSLGVTLYELAFGKYPYNLNEIENKDYNKILNNIKTEKLEFPKDKKISGLCKDFLRGLLEKDYKQRFNIQQALKHPWIQGAKIINEEKENVYCLESFLINIITDNIPKFNEYIKDENKKLERSN
;
A
#
# COMPACT_ATOMS: atom_id res chain seq x y z
N MET A 1 16.33 -14.56 10.68
CA MET A 1 16.16 -13.36 11.53
C MET A 1 17.36 -13.11 12.43
N LYS A 2 17.69 -13.93 13.43
CA LYS A 2 18.84 -13.73 14.34
C LYS A 2 20.21 -13.44 13.69
N TYR A 3 20.44 -13.83 12.44
CA TYR A 3 21.70 -13.62 11.72
C TYR A 3 21.80 -12.20 11.12
N LEU A 4 20.69 -11.63 10.65
CA LEU A 4 20.64 -10.24 10.16
C LEU A 4 20.78 -9.24 11.31
N GLU A 5 20.18 -9.55 12.48
CA GLU A 5 20.32 -8.75 13.70
C GLU A 5 21.74 -8.73 14.27
N LYS A 6 22.52 -9.80 14.06
CA LYS A 6 23.91 -9.93 14.59
C LYS A 6 24.99 -9.26 13.74
N ASN A 7 24.75 -9.10 12.43
CA ASN A 7 25.81 -8.65 11.50
C ASN A 7 25.59 -7.25 10.92
N ILE A 8 24.43 -6.63 11.16
CA ILE A 8 24.18 -5.24 10.80
C ILE A 8 24.14 -4.47 12.12
N ASN A 9 25.10 -3.55 12.32
CA ASN A 9 25.24 -2.77 13.55
C ASN A 9 24.00 -1.89 13.80
N LEU A 10 22.96 -2.49 14.40
CA LEU A 10 21.75 -1.82 14.88
C LEU A 10 21.97 -0.96 16.14
N VAL A 11 23.24 -0.93 16.65
CA VAL A 11 23.58 -0.36 17.96
C VAL A 11 23.52 1.16 17.99
N GLN A 12 23.66 1.85 16.84
CA GLN A 12 23.72 3.32 16.83
C GLN A 12 22.34 4.01 16.91
N VAL A 13 21.25 3.27 16.63
CA VAL A 13 19.87 3.85 16.61
C VAL A 13 19.20 3.85 17.99
N LYS A 14 19.70 3.07 18.97
CA LYS A 14 19.06 2.97 20.29
C LYS A 14 19.28 4.17 21.24
N LYS A 15 20.27 5.02 20.96
CA LYS A 15 20.60 6.14 21.88
C LYS A 15 19.86 7.45 21.60
N ASP A 16 19.34 7.64 20.37
CA ASP A 16 18.82 8.98 19.97
C ASP A 16 17.29 9.15 20.13
N TYR A 17 16.59 8.10 20.56
CA TYR A 17 15.10 8.11 20.61
C TYR A 17 14.48 8.33 22.00
N ALA A 18 15.28 8.53 23.05
CA ALA A 18 14.75 8.62 24.41
C ALA A 18 14.40 10.05 24.87
N GLU A 19 14.71 11.10 24.14
CA GLU A 19 14.66 12.47 24.66
C GLU A 19 13.93 13.55 23.84
N GLU A 20 13.03 13.25 22.90
CA GLU A 20 12.22 14.33 22.29
C GLU A 20 10.82 13.91 21.85
N GLU A 21 9.92 13.66 22.79
CA GLU A 21 8.47 13.78 22.61
C GLU A 21 8.01 15.14 23.11
N SER A 22 7.97 16.12 22.27
CA SER A 22 6.98 17.23 22.28
C SER A 22 7.41 18.34 21.33
N THR A 23 6.66 18.63 20.29
CA THR A 23 6.20 19.97 19.89
C THR A 23 5.72 20.05 18.44
N LYS A 24 4.47 20.44 18.31
CA LYS A 24 3.81 21.29 17.27
C LYS A 24 3.99 21.02 15.78
N LEU A 25 2.90 20.57 15.18
CA LEU A 25 2.59 20.73 13.75
C LEU A 25 2.58 22.22 13.34
N SER A 26 3.41 22.60 12.38
CA SER A 26 3.33 23.91 11.72
C SER A 26 2.94 23.73 10.25
N THR A 27 1.84 24.37 9.89
CA THR A 27 1.33 24.51 8.53
C THR A 27 2.23 25.42 7.69
N LYS A 28 2.66 25.00 6.50
CA LYS A 28 3.22 25.87 5.45
C LYS A 28 2.59 25.60 4.09
N SER A 29 2.24 26.69 3.42
CA SER A 29 1.55 26.77 2.13
C SER A 29 2.39 26.31 0.91
N PRO A 30 1.76 25.97 -0.25
CA PRO A 30 2.38 25.21 -1.35
C PRO A 30 3.25 25.98 -2.35
N SER A 31 3.56 27.26 -2.19
CA SER A 31 4.02 28.11 -3.30
C SER A 31 5.53 28.15 -3.60
N GLN A 32 6.38 27.32 -2.98
CA GLN A 32 7.85 27.32 -3.24
C GLN A 32 8.43 26.01 -3.78
N ALA A 33 7.63 25.10 -4.31
CA ALA A 33 8.06 23.75 -4.66
C ALA A 33 8.58 23.54 -6.10
N GLN A 34 8.49 24.52 -7.00
CA GLN A 34 8.71 24.25 -8.44
C GLN A 34 10.17 24.27 -8.92
N SER A 35 11.11 24.95 -8.28
CA SER A 35 12.50 25.03 -8.78
C SER A 35 13.44 23.91 -8.29
N THR A 36 13.03 23.13 -7.30
CA THR A 36 13.83 22.02 -6.74
C THR A 36 13.44 20.62 -7.26
N SER A 37 12.34 20.48 -8.01
CA SER A 37 11.84 19.21 -8.53
C SER A 37 12.70 18.61 -9.64
N ASN A 38 13.17 19.43 -10.58
CA ASN A 38 13.95 18.97 -11.73
C ASN A 38 15.30 18.32 -11.33
N GLY A 39 15.99 18.87 -10.31
CA GLY A 39 17.26 18.33 -9.84
C GLY A 39 17.13 16.94 -9.19
N VAL A 40 16.05 16.73 -8.43
CA VAL A 40 15.79 15.44 -7.75
C VAL A 40 15.34 14.38 -8.74
N GLU A 41 14.55 14.71 -9.77
CA GLU A 41 14.16 13.77 -10.81
C GLU A 41 15.34 13.35 -11.68
N GLN A 42 16.20 14.29 -12.09
CA GLN A 42 17.44 14.00 -12.81
C GLN A 42 18.37 13.10 -11.97
N PHE A 43 18.46 13.38 -10.67
CA PHE A 43 19.25 12.56 -9.75
C PHE A 43 18.68 11.14 -9.64
N LYS A 44 17.37 10.99 -9.47
CA LYS A 44 16.69 9.68 -9.46
C LYS A 44 16.88 8.91 -10.75
N MET A 45 16.89 9.56 -11.90
CA MET A 45 17.12 8.89 -13.19
C MET A 45 18.49 8.21 -13.28
N LYS A 46 19.55 8.84 -12.75
CA LYS A 46 20.90 8.22 -12.70
C LYS A 46 20.93 6.94 -11.85
N TYR A 47 20.18 6.91 -10.75
CA TYR A 47 20.13 5.72 -9.88
C TYR A 47 19.23 4.58 -10.40
N ARG A 48 18.57 4.74 -11.55
CA ARG A 48 17.96 3.63 -12.28
C ARG A 48 19.02 2.73 -12.93
N GLU A 49 20.19 3.26 -13.17
CA GLU A 49 21.32 2.49 -13.71
C GLU A 49 22.02 1.74 -12.58
N LYS A 50 21.92 0.42 -12.59
CA LYS A 50 22.51 -0.46 -11.56
C LYS A 50 23.98 -0.15 -11.33
N ASN A 51 24.74 0.01 -12.40
CA ASN A 51 26.20 0.24 -12.32
C ASN A 51 26.53 1.56 -11.64
N PHE A 52 25.74 2.62 -11.90
CA PHE A 52 25.91 3.90 -11.23
C PHE A 52 25.62 3.80 -9.73
N LEU A 53 24.51 3.15 -9.36
CA LEU A 53 24.14 2.97 -7.95
C LEU A 53 25.17 2.09 -7.22
N SER A 54 25.62 0.99 -7.83
CA SER A 54 26.64 0.12 -7.23
C SER A 54 27.95 0.87 -6.99
N SER A 55 28.44 1.61 -7.98
CA SER A 55 29.66 2.43 -7.84
C SER A 55 29.52 3.52 -6.76
N PHE A 56 28.35 4.12 -6.64
CA PHE A 56 28.07 5.08 -5.56
C PHE A 56 28.10 4.41 -4.18
N LEU A 57 27.51 3.21 -4.05
CA LEU A 57 27.49 2.44 -2.80
C LEU A 57 28.89 1.96 -2.42
N ASP A 58 29.70 1.48 -3.36
CA ASP A 58 31.09 1.07 -3.13
C ASP A 58 31.92 2.18 -2.53
N LYS A 59 31.70 3.41 -2.98
CA LYS A 59 32.40 4.60 -2.48
C LYS A 59 31.89 5.10 -1.12
N ASN A 60 30.57 5.07 -0.89
CA ASN A 60 29.96 5.73 0.26
C ASN A 60 29.46 4.77 1.34
N CYS A 61 29.37 3.47 1.05
CA CYS A 61 28.96 2.42 1.96
C CYS A 61 29.58 1.07 1.53
N PRO A 62 30.91 0.88 1.64
CA PRO A 62 31.61 -0.33 1.16
C PRO A 62 31.02 -1.63 1.74
N SER A 63 30.56 -1.60 3.00
CA SER A 63 29.90 -2.75 3.66
C SER A 63 28.65 -3.23 2.92
N PHE A 64 27.97 -2.36 2.16
CA PHE A 64 26.84 -2.79 1.33
C PHE A 64 27.30 -3.84 0.30
N SER A 65 28.32 -3.54 -0.47
CA SER A 65 28.82 -4.40 -1.54
C SER A 65 29.52 -5.67 -1.01
N GLU A 66 30.00 -5.65 0.24
CA GLU A 66 30.50 -6.85 0.91
C GLU A 66 29.38 -7.83 1.28
N ASP A 67 28.23 -7.31 1.72
CA ASP A 67 27.13 -8.11 2.24
C ASP A 67 26.04 -8.40 1.21
N PHE A 68 25.79 -7.47 0.26
CA PHE A 68 24.67 -7.53 -0.67
C PHE A 68 25.09 -7.41 -2.14
N GLU A 69 24.22 -7.91 -2.99
CA GLU A 69 24.31 -7.77 -4.43
C GLU A 69 22.94 -7.34 -4.99
N LEU A 70 22.91 -6.21 -5.71
CA LEU A 70 21.73 -5.82 -6.46
C LEU A 70 21.63 -6.64 -7.75
N THR A 71 20.45 -7.21 -8.01
CA THR A 71 20.23 -8.08 -9.19
C THR A 71 19.41 -7.41 -10.27
N LYS A 72 18.29 -6.78 -9.91
CA LYS A 72 17.33 -6.24 -10.87
C LYS A 72 16.70 -4.94 -10.38
N PHE A 73 16.58 -3.96 -11.28
CA PHE A 73 15.73 -2.78 -11.05
C PHE A 73 14.25 -3.19 -11.01
N ILE A 74 13.51 -2.70 -10.00
CA ILE A 74 12.08 -2.95 -9.83
C ILE A 74 11.28 -1.73 -10.21
N SER A 75 11.50 -0.59 -9.51
CA SER A 75 10.71 0.62 -9.71
C SER A 75 11.45 1.88 -9.29
N CYS A 76 10.95 3.02 -9.76
CA CYS A 76 11.35 4.35 -9.30
C CYS A 76 10.13 5.24 -9.21
N GLY A 77 9.94 5.90 -8.07
CA GLY A 77 8.78 6.76 -7.82
C GLY A 77 9.11 7.97 -6.93
N GLY A 78 8.08 8.64 -6.46
CA GLY A 78 8.21 9.78 -5.54
C GLY A 78 9.00 9.45 -4.28
N THR A 79 8.86 8.22 -3.79
CA THR A 79 9.43 7.73 -2.53
C THR A 79 10.84 7.13 -2.68
N GLY A 80 11.39 6.99 -3.89
CA GLY A 80 12.76 6.47 -4.08
C GLY A 80 12.91 5.49 -5.24
N VAL A 81 13.99 4.73 -5.19
CA VAL A 81 14.35 3.71 -6.19
C VAL A 81 14.39 2.36 -5.51
N VAL A 82 13.79 1.34 -6.13
CA VAL A 82 13.71 -0.03 -5.58
C VAL A 82 14.43 -1.01 -6.49
N TYR A 83 15.28 -1.83 -5.89
CA TYR A 83 15.99 -2.93 -6.55
C TYR A 83 15.67 -4.26 -5.88
N GLU A 84 15.64 -5.34 -6.66
CA GLU A 84 15.80 -6.69 -6.18
C GLU A 84 17.28 -6.95 -5.94
N GLY A 85 17.59 -7.67 -4.88
CA GLY A 85 18.96 -8.09 -4.58
C GLY A 85 18.99 -9.30 -3.66
N GLN A 86 20.18 -9.69 -3.22
CA GLN A 86 20.39 -10.86 -2.38
C GLN A 86 21.63 -10.69 -1.47
N MET A 87 21.71 -11.49 -0.42
CA MET A 87 22.91 -11.56 0.43
C MET A 87 24.00 -12.36 -0.27
N ARG A 88 25.25 -11.86 -0.30
CA ARG A 88 26.39 -12.57 -0.91
C ARG A 88 26.80 -13.81 -0.14
N LYS A 89 26.83 -13.72 1.19
CA LYS A 89 27.42 -14.74 2.09
C LYS A 89 26.47 -15.88 2.48
N LYS A 90 25.20 -15.89 2.05
CA LYS A 90 24.23 -16.96 2.35
C LYS A 90 24.22 -18.04 1.27
N LYS A 91 24.30 -19.34 1.69
CA LYS A 91 24.09 -20.49 0.79
C LYS A 91 22.70 -20.46 0.15
N ASN A 92 21.67 -20.06 0.91
CA ASN A 92 20.33 -19.87 0.40
C ASN A 92 20.17 -18.39 0.02
N LYS A 93 20.22 -18.10 -1.28
CA LYS A 93 20.15 -16.74 -1.86
C LYS A 93 18.71 -16.19 -1.80
N GLN A 94 18.19 -15.96 -0.59
CA GLN A 94 16.90 -15.31 -0.43
C GLN A 94 16.95 -13.95 -1.13
N LYS A 95 15.98 -13.72 -2.02
CA LYS A 95 15.81 -12.44 -2.69
C LYS A 95 15.13 -11.43 -1.76
N LEU A 96 15.61 -10.19 -1.83
CA LEU A 96 15.20 -9.07 -0.98
C LEU A 96 14.88 -7.86 -1.85
N ALA A 97 14.10 -6.92 -1.31
CA ALA A 97 13.88 -5.62 -1.92
C ALA A 97 14.74 -4.56 -1.21
N PHE A 98 15.43 -3.75 -1.98
CA PHE A 98 16.28 -2.65 -1.50
C PHE A 98 15.64 -1.33 -1.96
N LYS A 99 15.06 -0.58 -1.03
CA LYS A 99 14.46 0.72 -1.28
C LYS A 99 15.44 1.81 -0.88
N PHE A 100 15.94 2.54 -1.87
CA PHE A 100 16.85 3.69 -1.70
C PHE A 100 16.04 4.98 -1.74
N LYS A 101 16.17 5.79 -0.70
CA LYS A 101 15.57 7.12 -0.61
C LYS A 101 16.65 8.20 -0.57
N PHE A 102 16.33 9.37 -1.13
CA PHE A 102 17.25 10.49 -1.22
C PHE A 102 16.72 11.67 -0.40
N SER A 103 17.51 12.12 0.57
CA SER A 103 17.22 13.29 1.38
C SER A 103 17.37 14.57 0.57
N LYS A 104 16.39 15.46 0.66
CA LYS A 104 16.41 16.74 -0.07
C LYS A 104 17.17 17.86 0.65
N LYS A 105 17.39 17.80 1.96
CA LYS A 105 18.16 18.78 2.78
C LYS A 105 18.42 18.25 4.20
N GLN A 106 19.44 18.80 4.87
CA GLN A 106 19.93 18.41 6.20
C GLN A 106 18.93 18.51 7.40
N ASN A 107 17.73 19.07 7.21
CA ASN A 107 16.80 19.40 8.30
C ASN A 107 15.47 18.63 8.30
N LYS A 108 15.33 17.51 7.56
CA LYS A 108 14.09 16.69 7.51
C LYS A 108 14.27 15.26 8.01
N ASP A 109 15.15 15.06 8.98
CA ASP A 109 15.36 13.72 9.59
C ASP A 109 14.07 13.14 10.21
N LYS A 110 13.16 13.97 10.73
CA LYS A 110 11.93 13.50 11.40
C LYS A 110 11.01 12.69 10.47
N ASP A 111 10.75 13.17 9.26
CA ASP A 111 9.83 12.51 8.33
C ASP A 111 10.42 11.22 7.73
N GLU A 112 11.75 11.14 7.60
CA GLU A 112 12.45 10.00 7.03
C GLU A 112 12.47 8.79 7.96
N PHE A 113 12.54 9.03 9.27
CA PHE A 113 12.53 7.99 10.30
C PHE A 113 11.11 7.48 10.63
N GLN A 114 10.07 8.25 10.29
CA GLN A 114 8.71 7.89 10.62
C GLN A 114 8.30 6.55 9.97
N GLU A 115 8.54 6.37 8.65
CA GLU A 115 8.27 5.11 7.95
C GLU A 115 8.96 3.93 8.62
N ILE A 116 10.23 4.10 8.97
CA ILE A 116 11.03 3.05 9.58
C ILE A 116 10.57 2.75 11.00
N GLY A 117 10.26 3.80 11.76
CA GLY A 117 9.69 3.68 13.11
C GLY A 117 8.35 2.93 13.11
N ILE A 118 7.50 3.19 12.11
CA ILE A 118 6.25 2.48 11.91
C ILE A 118 6.53 1.02 11.55
N LEU A 119 7.29 0.74 10.48
CA LEU A 119 7.54 -0.62 9.99
C LEU A 119 8.21 -1.52 11.05
N LYS A 120 9.09 -0.97 11.87
CA LYS A 120 9.74 -1.74 12.96
C LYS A 120 8.77 -2.20 14.05
N LYS A 121 7.66 -1.51 14.24
CA LYS A 121 6.62 -1.85 15.22
C LYS A 121 5.56 -2.81 14.68
N LEU A 122 5.44 -2.92 13.36
CA LEU A 122 4.41 -3.72 12.71
C LEU A 122 4.92 -5.15 12.43
N HIS A 123 4.18 -6.13 12.95
CA HIS A 123 4.44 -7.56 12.76
C HIS A 123 3.14 -8.27 12.34
N ASN A 124 2.91 -8.38 11.05
CA ASN A 124 1.70 -9.00 10.50
C ASN A 124 2.03 -9.73 9.19
N LYS A 125 1.38 -10.87 8.94
CA LYS A 125 1.59 -11.68 7.72
C LYS A 125 1.35 -10.91 6.42
N ASN A 126 0.42 -9.93 6.45
CA ASN A 126 0.01 -9.12 5.30
C ASN A 126 0.67 -7.71 5.29
N ILE A 127 1.79 -7.54 5.99
CA ILE A 127 2.61 -6.33 5.97
C ILE A 127 4.05 -6.71 5.63
N THR A 128 4.69 -5.95 4.75
CA THR A 128 6.08 -6.15 4.36
C THR A 128 7.01 -6.02 5.55
N ASN A 129 7.84 -7.03 5.82
CA ASN A 129 8.85 -6.98 6.87
C ASN A 129 10.01 -6.08 6.46
N ILE A 130 10.51 -5.28 7.41
CA ILE A 130 11.78 -4.56 7.30
C ILE A 130 12.88 -5.36 8.01
N TYR A 131 13.96 -5.67 7.30
CA TYR A 131 15.09 -6.45 7.83
C TYR A 131 16.26 -5.57 8.26
N ALA A 132 16.48 -4.46 7.56
CA ALA A 132 17.56 -3.53 7.87
C ALA A 132 17.25 -2.12 7.36
N PHE A 133 17.91 -1.16 7.97
CA PHE A 133 17.93 0.24 7.57
C PHE A 133 19.33 0.79 7.77
N THR A 134 19.81 1.55 6.79
CA THR A 134 21.16 2.17 6.86
C THR A 134 21.16 3.52 6.17
N LYS A 135 21.78 4.52 6.82
CA LYS A 135 22.13 5.79 6.19
C LYS A 135 23.40 5.62 5.36
N VAL A 136 23.44 6.26 4.18
CA VAL A 136 24.60 6.29 3.29
C VAL A 136 25.00 7.74 3.10
N GLY A 137 26.02 8.16 3.85
CA GLY A 137 26.40 9.57 3.93
C GLY A 137 25.27 10.44 4.48
N THR A 138 25.18 11.69 3.99
CA THR A 138 24.18 12.66 4.45
C THR A 138 22.96 12.81 3.53
N THR A 139 22.98 12.13 2.37
CA THR A 139 22.02 12.39 1.29
C THR A 139 21.17 11.20 0.89
N MET A 140 21.48 10.01 1.38
CA MET A 140 20.76 8.79 1.03
C MET A 140 20.60 7.86 2.22
N HIS A 141 19.53 7.08 2.22
CA HIS A 141 19.39 5.90 3.06
C HIS A 141 18.75 4.77 2.28
N TYR A 142 18.93 3.53 2.75
CA TYR A 142 18.22 2.39 2.19
C TYR A 142 17.60 1.51 3.26
N CYS A 143 16.49 0.89 2.87
CA CYS A 143 15.84 -0.16 3.63
C CYS A 143 16.00 -1.49 2.91
N VAL A 144 16.24 -2.56 3.67
CA VAL A 144 16.16 -3.94 3.18
C VAL A 144 14.82 -4.51 3.61
N LEU A 145 13.99 -4.84 2.65
CA LEU A 145 12.61 -5.26 2.85
C LEU A 145 12.39 -6.68 2.31
N GLU A 146 11.32 -7.29 2.78
CA GLU A 146 10.79 -8.51 2.17
C GLU A 146 10.38 -8.23 0.72
N LEU A 147 10.73 -9.15 -0.19
CA LEU A 147 10.41 -9.04 -1.61
C LEU A 147 9.08 -9.71 -1.91
N GLY A 148 8.13 -8.97 -2.47
CA GLY A 148 6.97 -9.55 -3.15
C GLY A 148 7.41 -10.25 -4.44
N LYS A 149 7.44 -11.58 -4.44
CA LYS A 149 7.97 -12.38 -5.57
C LYS A 149 7.29 -12.07 -6.89
N HIS A 150 6.00 -11.80 -6.85
CA HIS A 150 5.18 -11.52 -8.03
C HIS A 150 5.03 -10.02 -8.34
N GLY A 151 5.72 -9.14 -7.58
CA GLY A 151 5.64 -7.69 -7.73
C GLY A 151 4.42 -7.11 -7.04
N ASP A 152 4.09 -5.86 -7.37
CA ASP A 152 2.88 -5.19 -6.93
C ASP A 152 1.63 -5.67 -7.72
N LEU A 153 0.43 -5.30 -7.24
CA LEU A 153 -0.82 -5.73 -7.87
C LEU A 153 -0.97 -5.24 -9.31
N GLU A 154 -0.42 -4.08 -9.66
CA GLU A 154 -0.44 -3.60 -11.04
C GLU A 154 0.36 -4.51 -11.95
N ARG A 155 1.58 -4.86 -11.55
CA ARG A 155 2.44 -5.79 -12.28
C ARG A 155 1.85 -7.20 -12.30
N PHE A 156 1.32 -7.68 -11.17
CA PHE A 156 0.67 -8.98 -11.07
C PHE A 156 -0.49 -9.08 -12.08
N THR A 157 -1.36 -8.08 -12.10
CA THR A 157 -2.53 -8.07 -12.98
C THR A 157 -2.13 -7.94 -14.47
N LYS A 158 -1.32 -6.94 -14.81
CA LYS A 158 -1.02 -6.61 -16.22
C LYS A 158 0.00 -7.55 -16.84
N VAL A 159 1.04 -7.93 -16.11
CA VAL A 159 2.18 -8.67 -16.66
C VAL A 159 2.03 -10.17 -16.45
N LEU A 160 1.77 -10.61 -15.21
CA LEU A 160 1.72 -12.04 -14.90
C LEU A 160 0.41 -12.67 -15.35
N LEU A 161 -0.72 -12.05 -15.07
CA LEU A 161 -2.01 -12.55 -15.54
C LEU A 161 -2.34 -12.16 -16.97
N LYS A 162 -1.59 -11.21 -17.57
CA LYS A 162 -1.86 -10.64 -18.90
C LYS A 162 -3.30 -10.16 -19.05
N ARG A 163 -3.84 -9.56 -17.98
CA ARG A 163 -5.22 -9.07 -17.89
C ARG A 163 -5.22 -7.58 -17.54
N LYS A 164 -6.33 -6.91 -17.87
CA LYS A 164 -6.57 -5.52 -17.44
C LYS A 164 -7.26 -5.43 -16.08
N VAL A 165 -7.95 -6.50 -15.70
CA VAL A 165 -8.78 -6.60 -14.48
C VAL A 165 -8.58 -7.95 -13.82
N LEU A 166 -8.82 -7.99 -12.51
CA LEU A 166 -8.80 -9.25 -11.75
C LEU A 166 -10.14 -9.99 -11.85
N PRO A 167 -10.13 -11.32 -11.88
CA PRO A 167 -11.29 -12.15 -11.59
C PRO A 167 -11.84 -11.85 -10.18
N GLU A 168 -13.16 -11.99 -10.01
CA GLU A 168 -13.82 -11.70 -8.74
C GLU A 168 -13.31 -12.57 -7.59
N THR A 169 -12.96 -13.82 -7.86
CA THR A 169 -12.39 -14.74 -6.89
C THR A 169 -11.08 -14.18 -6.29
N ILE A 170 -10.13 -13.75 -7.14
CA ILE A 170 -8.88 -13.14 -6.68
C ILE A 170 -9.15 -11.81 -5.97
N LEU A 171 -10.06 -11.01 -6.52
CA LEU A 171 -10.42 -9.72 -5.95
C LEU A 171 -10.92 -9.86 -4.52
N CYS A 172 -11.84 -10.82 -4.28
CA CYS A 172 -12.34 -11.16 -2.95
C CYS A 172 -11.23 -11.64 -2.01
N TYR A 173 -10.40 -12.55 -2.48
CA TYR A 173 -9.28 -13.10 -1.72
C TYR A 173 -8.29 -12.03 -1.27
N PHE A 174 -7.89 -11.14 -2.17
CA PHE A 174 -6.98 -10.06 -1.85
C PHE A 174 -7.63 -8.97 -0.99
N ALA A 175 -8.90 -8.63 -1.25
CA ALA A 175 -9.63 -7.65 -0.46
C ALA A 175 -9.72 -8.05 1.02
N PHE A 176 -9.98 -9.34 1.30
CA PHE A 176 -9.99 -9.87 2.66
C PHE A 176 -8.64 -9.68 3.36
N GLN A 177 -7.55 -10.05 2.71
CA GLN A 177 -6.21 -9.92 3.30
C GLN A 177 -5.78 -8.45 3.50
N ILE A 178 -6.16 -7.55 2.59
CA ILE A 178 -5.92 -6.11 2.75
C ILE A 178 -6.70 -5.59 3.96
N LEU A 179 -7.95 -6.01 4.14
CA LEU A 179 -8.75 -5.63 5.30
C LEU A 179 -8.16 -6.16 6.61
N GLU A 180 -7.62 -7.39 6.65
CA GLU A 180 -6.90 -7.92 7.83
C GLU A 180 -5.68 -7.06 8.16
N ALA A 181 -4.91 -6.64 7.14
CA ALA A 181 -3.76 -5.75 7.33
C ALA A 181 -4.19 -4.37 7.83
N LEU A 182 -5.25 -3.78 7.24
CA LEU A 182 -5.79 -2.48 7.65
C LEU A 182 -6.34 -2.55 9.09
N GLU A 183 -7.09 -3.59 9.45
CA GLU A 183 -7.56 -3.78 10.82
C GLU A 183 -6.40 -3.78 11.81
N TYR A 184 -5.31 -4.46 11.48
CA TYR A 184 -4.12 -4.52 12.33
C TYR A 184 -3.46 -3.15 12.50
N ILE A 185 -3.18 -2.41 11.42
CA ILE A 185 -2.54 -1.09 11.54
C ILE A 185 -3.46 -0.05 12.21
N HIS A 186 -4.78 -0.12 11.97
CA HIS A 186 -5.75 0.75 12.61
C HIS A 186 -5.85 0.49 14.13
N LYS A 187 -5.73 -0.77 14.58
CA LYS A 187 -5.58 -1.10 16.01
C LYS A 187 -4.29 -0.51 16.60
N CYS A 188 -3.22 -0.41 15.80
CA CYS A 188 -1.98 0.28 16.18
C CYS A 188 -2.09 1.82 16.08
N LYS A 189 -3.26 2.38 15.78
CA LYS A 189 -3.49 3.82 15.59
C LYS A 189 -2.68 4.42 14.45
N ILE A 190 -2.55 3.70 13.36
CA ILE A 190 -1.84 4.10 12.14
C ILE A 190 -2.81 4.10 10.97
N ILE A 191 -2.77 5.18 10.15
CA ILE A 191 -3.42 5.27 8.84
C ILE A 191 -2.33 5.13 7.80
N HIS A 192 -2.58 4.32 6.76
CA HIS A 192 -1.62 4.11 5.67
C HIS A 192 -1.52 5.31 4.72
N ASN A 193 -2.65 5.94 4.40
CA ASN A 193 -2.80 7.11 3.52
C ASN A 193 -2.45 6.93 2.03
N ASP A 194 -1.96 5.77 1.59
CA ASP A 194 -1.60 5.54 0.18
C ASP A 194 -1.94 4.11 -0.27
N ILE A 195 -3.15 3.65 0.07
CA ILE A 195 -3.65 2.34 -0.39
C ILE A 195 -3.94 2.40 -1.89
N LYS A 196 -3.13 1.67 -2.66
CA LYS A 196 -3.22 1.56 -4.13
C LYS A 196 -2.52 0.30 -4.63
N GLN A 197 -2.74 -0.07 -5.89
CA GLN A 197 -2.14 -1.26 -6.52
C GLN A 197 -0.62 -1.33 -6.38
N GLY A 198 0.09 -0.20 -6.54
CA GLY A 198 1.56 -0.12 -6.46
C GLY A 198 2.14 -0.32 -5.05
N ASN A 199 1.30 -0.20 -4.01
CA ASN A 199 1.71 -0.36 -2.60
C ASN A 199 1.20 -1.67 -1.97
N ILE A 200 0.72 -2.60 -2.79
CA ILE A 200 0.29 -3.93 -2.38
C ILE A 200 1.07 -4.93 -3.21
N VAL A 201 1.98 -5.69 -2.59
CA VAL A 201 2.80 -6.68 -3.27
C VAL A 201 2.27 -8.09 -3.05
N VAL A 202 2.51 -8.97 -4.03
CA VAL A 202 2.10 -10.37 -3.97
C VAL A 202 3.34 -11.23 -3.71
N ASP A 203 3.30 -12.04 -2.68
CA ASP A 203 4.40 -12.91 -2.27
C ASP A 203 4.45 -14.24 -3.04
N ALA A 204 5.35 -15.14 -2.62
CA ALA A 204 5.52 -16.43 -3.26
C ALA A 204 4.33 -17.38 -3.07
N ASN A 205 3.52 -17.17 -2.04
CA ASN A 205 2.34 -17.99 -1.69
C ASN A 205 1.04 -17.41 -2.24
N LEU A 206 1.11 -16.37 -3.09
CA LEU A 206 -0.03 -15.60 -3.57
C LEU A 206 -0.78 -14.86 -2.45
N ASP A 207 -0.08 -14.55 -1.35
CA ASP A 207 -0.60 -13.68 -0.31
C ASP A 207 -0.17 -12.23 -0.57
N ILE A 208 -1.01 -11.28 -0.18
CA ILE A 208 -0.66 -9.86 -0.31
C ILE A 208 0.10 -9.37 0.91
N LYS A 209 0.91 -8.34 0.68
CA LYS A 209 1.52 -7.56 1.74
C LYS A 209 1.44 -6.07 1.43
N LEU A 210 0.97 -5.29 2.40
CA LEU A 210 1.04 -3.83 2.34
C LEU A 210 2.49 -3.37 2.48
N THR A 211 2.89 -2.39 1.68
CA THR A 211 4.23 -1.80 1.67
C THR A 211 4.15 -0.29 1.51
N ASP A 212 5.27 0.39 1.71
CA ASP A 212 5.42 1.85 1.53
C ASP A 212 4.60 2.70 2.52
N PHE A 213 5.04 2.72 3.78
CA PHE A 213 4.47 3.54 4.85
C PHE A 213 5.02 4.98 4.89
N SER A 214 5.55 5.49 3.78
CA SER A 214 6.24 6.79 3.73
C SER A 214 5.35 8.00 3.98
N VAL A 215 4.06 7.87 3.77
CA VAL A 215 3.05 8.92 4.02
C VAL A 215 2.03 8.51 5.08
N SER A 216 2.30 7.41 5.76
CA SER A 216 1.47 6.95 6.86
C SER A 216 1.58 7.88 8.06
N CYS A 217 0.53 8.02 8.82
CA CYS A 217 0.53 8.83 10.03
C CYS A 217 -0.02 8.06 11.23
N THR A 218 0.45 8.43 12.42
CA THR A 218 -0.10 7.94 13.69
C THR A 218 -1.03 8.98 14.30
N TYR A 219 -2.10 8.51 14.90
CA TYR A 219 -3.08 9.33 15.64
C TYR A 219 -3.23 8.87 17.09
N ALA A 220 -2.21 8.19 17.62
CA ALA A 220 -2.23 7.63 18.97
C ALA A 220 -2.31 8.70 20.09
N ASN A 221 -1.88 9.94 19.81
CA ASN A 221 -1.81 11.03 20.76
C ASN A 221 -3.07 11.93 20.76
N PHE A 222 -4.11 11.55 20.02
CA PHE A 222 -5.36 12.30 19.93
C PHE A 222 -6.48 11.57 20.65
N ASP A 223 -7.42 12.33 21.21
CA ASP A 223 -8.66 11.75 21.74
C ASP A 223 -9.56 11.30 20.56
N PRO A 224 -10.36 10.23 20.74
CA PRO A 224 -11.20 9.69 19.67
C PRO A 224 -12.19 10.69 19.07
N ASP A 225 -12.65 11.66 19.86
CA ASP A 225 -13.64 12.67 19.47
C ASP A 225 -13.01 13.98 18.99
N ASP A 226 -11.68 14.13 19.08
CA ASP A 226 -10.98 15.30 18.53
C ASP A 226 -11.30 15.45 17.06
N LEU A 227 -11.58 16.68 16.63
CA LEU A 227 -11.77 17.04 15.23
C LEU A 227 -10.43 17.44 14.64
N VAL A 228 -9.95 16.65 13.69
CA VAL A 228 -8.65 16.84 13.03
C VAL A 228 -8.83 16.92 11.53
N GLU A 229 -8.16 17.87 10.89
CA GLU A 229 -7.96 17.87 9.45
C GLU A 229 -6.73 17.01 9.13
N PHE A 230 -6.97 15.88 8.45
CA PHE A 230 -5.88 15.01 8.04
C PHE A 230 -5.17 15.59 6.81
N PRO A 231 -3.83 15.47 6.73
CA PRO A 231 -3.06 16.09 5.66
C PRO A 231 -3.36 15.47 4.30
N PHE A 232 -3.37 16.30 3.27
CA PHE A 232 -3.43 15.88 1.87
C PHE A 232 -2.11 15.19 1.49
N MET A 233 -2.07 13.87 1.65
CA MET A 233 -0.91 13.02 1.37
C MET A 233 -1.32 11.79 0.56
N GLY A 234 -0.34 11.13 -0.06
CA GLY A 234 -0.59 9.94 -0.88
C GLY A 234 -0.83 10.26 -2.36
N THR A 235 -1.50 9.37 -3.05
CA THR A 235 -1.72 9.42 -4.49
C THR A 235 -3.11 9.99 -4.79
N SER A 236 -3.15 11.15 -5.43
CA SER A 236 -4.37 11.97 -5.61
C SER A 236 -5.60 11.20 -6.17
N LYS A 237 -5.38 10.17 -7.00
CA LYS A 237 -6.46 9.35 -7.60
C LYS A 237 -7.24 8.50 -6.60
N TYR A 238 -6.68 8.27 -5.40
CA TYR A 238 -7.23 7.40 -4.37
C TYR A 238 -7.69 8.17 -3.13
N ILE A 239 -7.49 9.49 -3.11
CA ILE A 239 -7.80 10.34 -1.95
C ILE A 239 -9.31 10.51 -1.80
N CYS A 240 -9.79 10.38 -0.57
CA CYS A 240 -11.20 10.49 -0.22
C CYS A 240 -11.72 11.94 -0.27
N PRO A 241 -13.04 12.13 -0.46
CA PRO A 241 -13.64 13.45 -0.61
C PRO A 241 -13.42 14.36 0.60
N GLU A 242 -13.38 13.82 1.82
CA GLU A 242 -13.15 14.60 3.04
C GLU A 242 -11.74 15.21 3.08
N ILE A 243 -10.72 14.50 2.60
CA ILE A 243 -9.35 15.04 2.51
C ILE A 243 -9.25 16.08 1.39
N LEU A 244 -9.85 15.80 0.22
CA LEU A 244 -9.91 16.76 -0.90
C LEU A 244 -10.64 18.05 -0.51
N GLY A 245 -11.64 17.94 0.38
CA GLY A 245 -12.46 19.05 0.83
C GLY A 245 -11.99 19.73 2.12
N HIS A 246 -10.81 19.36 2.65
CA HIS A 246 -10.27 19.91 3.91
C HIS A 246 -11.26 19.81 5.08
N VAL A 247 -11.98 18.68 5.16
CA VAL A 247 -13.01 18.46 6.20
C VAL A 247 -12.36 17.97 7.48
N GLN A 248 -12.64 18.64 8.59
CA GLN A 248 -12.31 18.11 9.91
C GLN A 248 -13.18 16.90 10.23
N MET A 249 -12.56 15.82 10.65
CA MET A 249 -13.26 14.59 11.04
C MET A 249 -12.79 14.09 12.39
N ALA A 250 -13.69 13.41 13.10
CA ALA A 250 -13.33 12.83 14.39
C ALA A 250 -12.25 11.75 14.21
N VAL A 251 -11.28 11.73 15.10
CA VAL A 251 -10.12 10.81 15.06
C VAL A 251 -10.56 9.35 15.01
N LYS A 252 -11.65 8.98 15.70
CA LYS A 252 -12.24 7.64 15.64
C LYS A 252 -12.70 7.20 14.23
N GLU A 253 -12.95 8.16 13.34
CA GLU A 253 -13.37 7.92 11.95
C GLU A 253 -12.19 7.89 10.96
N ALA A 254 -10.99 8.23 11.40
CA ALA A 254 -9.79 8.38 10.56
C ALA A 254 -9.46 7.14 9.71
N CYS A 255 -9.74 5.94 10.24
CA CYS A 255 -9.55 4.66 9.53
C CYS A 255 -10.34 4.57 8.22
N LYS A 256 -11.42 5.34 8.07
CA LYS A 256 -12.27 5.35 6.87
C LYS A 256 -11.61 6.00 5.66
N ILE A 257 -10.51 6.73 5.86
CA ILE A 257 -9.65 7.26 4.79
C ILE A 257 -9.06 6.09 3.98
N ASP A 258 -8.44 5.12 4.66
CA ASP A 258 -7.87 3.94 4.00
C ASP A 258 -8.94 3.07 3.34
N LEU A 259 -10.14 2.98 3.93
CA LEU A 259 -11.25 2.18 3.39
C LEU A 259 -11.78 2.77 2.08
N TYR A 260 -11.85 4.09 1.94
CA TYR A 260 -12.20 4.71 0.66
C TYR A 260 -11.13 4.43 -0.40
N SER A 261 -9.86 4.61 -0.06
CA SER A 261 -8.74 4.31 -0.96
C SER A 261 -8.70 2.83 -1.37
N LEU A 262 -9.06 1.92 -0.46
CA LEU A 262 -9.28 0.50 -0.78
C LEU A 262 -10.43 0.33 -1.78
N GLY A 263 -11.55 1.02 -1.57
CA GLY A 263 -12.68 1.01 -2.50
C GLY A 263 -12.30 1.41 -3.92
N VAL A 264 -11.52 2.51 -4.07
CA VAL A 264 -10.99 2.96 -5.37
C VAL A 264 -10.05 1.90 -5.97
N THR A 265 -9.17 1.33 -5.16
CA THR A 265 -8.21 0.29 -5.60
C THR A 265 -8.92 -0.95 -6.11
N LEU A 266 -9.91 -1.45 -5.37
CA LEU A 266 -10.70 -2.63 -5.77
C LEU A 266 -11.55 -2.35 -6.99
N TYR A 267 -12.14 -1.16 -7.09
CA TYR A 267 -12.89 -0.75 -8.28
C TYR A 267 -11.99 -0.73 -9.52
N GLU A 268 -10.80 -0.16 -9.42
CA GLU A 268 -9.83 -0.15 -10.53
C GLU A 268 -9.40 -1.57 -10.91
N LEU A 269 -9.13 -2.45 -9.94
CA LEU A 269 -8.79 -3.85 -10.17
C LEU A 269 -9.93 -4.64 -10.82
N ALA A 270 -11.19 -4.33 -10.47
CA ALA A 270 -12.37 -5.01 -11.02
C ALA A 270 -12.75 -4.53 -12.41
N PHE A 271 -12.59 -3.23 -12.71
CA PHE A 271 -13.14 -2.61 -13.91
C PHE A 271 -12.10 -1.99 -14.85
N GLY A 272 -10.84 -1.83 -14.40
CA GLY A 272 -9.75 -1.23 -15.19
C GLY A 272 -9.88 0.28 -15.39
N LYS A 273 -10.71 0.94 -14.58
CA LYS A 273 -10.95 2.40 -14.56
C LYS A 273 -11.27 2.89 -13.15
N TYR A 274 -11.20 4.19 -12.92
CA TYR A 274 -11.57 4.81 -11.66
C TYR A 274 -13.09 4.93 -11.51
N PRO A 275 -13.62 5.01 -10.26
CA PRO A 275 -15.07 5.09 -10.00
C PRO A 275 -15.70 6.41 -10.46
N TYR A 276 -14.92 7.49 -10.51
CA TYR A 276 -15.34 8.83 -10.88
C TYR A 276 -14.40 9.43 -11.92
N ASN A 277 -14.81 10.52 -12.55
CA ASN A 277 -14.00 11.24 -13.53
C ASN A 277 -12.86 12.00 -12.82
N LEU A 278 -11.63 11.61 -13.12
CA LEU A 278 -10.40 12.17 -12.56
C LEU A 278 -9.55 12.88 -13.63
N ASN A 279 -10.09 13.28 -14.77
CA ASN A 279 -9.32 13.86 -15.88
C ASN A 279 -8.55 15.13 -15.50
N GLU A 280 -9.01 15.88 -14.49
CA GLU A 280 -8.37 17.12 -14.04
C GLU A 280 -7.23 16.89 -13.02
N ILE A 281 -6.88 15.65 -12.73
CA ILE A 281 -5.80 15.32 -11.76
C ILE A 281 -4.44 15.84 -12.25
N GLU A 282 -4.17 15.76 -13.55
CA GLU A 282 -2.92 16.25 -14.13
C GLU A 282 -2.81 17.76 -14.05
N ASN A 283 -3.95 18.46 -14.15
CA ASN A 283 -4.06 19.91 -13.99
C ASN A 283 -4.06 20.35 -12.51
N LYS A 284 -4.08 19.39 -11.57
CA LYS A 284 -4.18 19.62 -10.11
C LYS A 284 -5.42 20.44 -9.70
N ASP A 285 -6.49 20.37 -10.48
CA ASP A 285 -7.79 20.95 -10.13
C ASP A 285 -8.58 20.04 -9.20
N TYR A 286 -8.16 20.03 -7.94
CA TYR A 286 -8.74 19.18 -6.91
C TYR A 286 -10.19 19.58 -6.55
N ASN A 287 -10.55 20.86 -6.73
CA ASN A 287 -11.93 21.31 -6.52
C ASN A 287 -12.87 20.69 -7.54
N LYS A 288 -12.47 20.64 -8.81
CA LYS A 288 -13.25 19.99 -9.86
C LYS A 288 -13.36 18.49 -9.66
N ILE A 289 -12.27 17.84 -9.24
CA ILE A 289 -12.29 16.42 -8.88
C ILE A 289 -13.25 16.16 -7.71
N LEU A 290 -13.18 16.96 -6.64
CA LEU A 290 -14.09 16.86 -5.50
C LEU A 290 -15.55 17.05 -5.93
N ASN A 291 -15.82 18.03 -6.82
CA ASN A 291 -17.15 18.24 -7.36
C ASN A 291 -17.64 17.03 -8.16
N ASN A 292 -16.78 16.45 -9.03
CA ASN A 292 -17.13 15.24 -9.79
C ASN A 292 -17.46 14.08 -8.83
N ILE A 293 -16.63 13.84 -7.81
CA ILE A 293 -16.89 12.81 -6.80
C ILE A 293 -18.25 13.07 -6.12
N LYS A 294 -18.56 14.32 -5.74
CA LYS A 294 -19.82 14.66 -5.05
C LYS A 294 -21.05 14.49 -5.93
N THR A 295 -20.98 14.85 -7.22
CA THR A 295 -22.13 14.91 -8.12
C THR A 295 -22.38 13.66 -8.93
N GLU A 296 -21.31 12.96 -9.36
CA GLU A 296 -21.43 11.76 -10.16
C GLU A 296 -21.99 10.59 -9.34
N LYS A 297 -22.84 9.77 -9.94
CA LYS A 297 -23.27 8.50 -9.34
C LYS A 297 -22.20 7.45 -9.52
N LEU A 298 -22.03 6.60 -8.51
CA LEU A 298 -21.18 5.42 -8.63
C LEU A 298 -21.84 4.42 -9.59
N GLU A 299 -21.26 4.25 -10.77
CA GLU A 299 -21.75 3.35 -11.80
C GLU A 299 -20.85 2.13 -11.96
N PHE A 300 -21.42 1.00 -12.31
CA PHE A 300 -20.70 -0.23 -12.59
C PHE A 300 -20.84 -0.62 -14.07
N PRO A 301 -19.73 -0.86 -14.79
CA PRO A 301 -19.77 -1.26 -16.21
C PRO A 301 -20.62 -2.52 -16.42
N LYS A 302 -21.53 -2.48 -17.39
CA LYS A 302 -22.45 -3.60 -17.69
C LYS A 302 -21.77 -4.75 -18.38
N ASP A 303 -20.63 -4.51 -19.06
CA ASP A 303 -19.83 -5.49 -19.77
C ASP A 303 -18.96 -6.38 -18.82
N LYS A 304 -18.92 -6.06 -17.54
CA LYS A 304 -18.17 -6.81 -16.52
C LYS A 304 -19.10 -7.65 -15.67
N LYS A 305 -18.82 -8.95 -15.65
CA LYS A 305 -19.56 -9.92 -14.82
C LYS A 305 -19.00 -9.92 -13.39
N ILE A 306 -19.42 -8.93 -12.61
CA ILE A 306 -19.15 -8.85 -11.17
C ILE A 306 -20.47 -9.00 -10.42
N SER A 307 -20.46 -9.78 -9.33
CA SER A 307 -21.65 -10.08 -8.55
C SER A 307 -22.32 -8.84 -7.94
N GLY A 308 -23.59 -8.97 -7.58
CA GLY A 308 -24.31 -7.96 -6.82
C GLY A 308 -23.67 -7.66 -5.48
N LEU A 309 -23.21 -8.71 -4.78
CA LEU A 309 -22.49 -8.60 -3.50
C LEU A 309 -21.18 -7.83 -3.62
N CYS A 310 -20.38 -8.05 -4.67
CA CYS A 310 -19.18 -7.28 -4.89
C CYS A 310 -19.49 -5.80 -5.13
N LYS A 311 -20.54 -5.50 -5.93
CA LYS A 311 -20.99 -4.12 -6.17
C LYS A 311 -21.49 -3.46 -4.89
N ASP A 312 -22.21 -4.20 -4.04
CA ASP A 312 -22.71 -3.72 -2.76
C ASP A 312 -21.56 -3.39 -1.80
N PHE A 313 -20.57 -4.28 -1.70
CA PHE A 313 -19.34 -4.05 -0.93
C PHE A 313 -18.61 -2.79 -1.40
N LEU A 314 -18.45 -2.61 -2.72
CA LEU A 314 -17.79 -1.43 -3.28
C LEU A 314 -18.58 -0.15 -3.00
N ARG A 315 -19.93 -0.18 -3.00
CA ARG A 315 -20.75 0.99 -2.58
C ARG A 315 -20.46 1.37 -1.15
N GLY A 316 -20.40 0.40 -0.24
CA GLY A 316 -20.12 0.65 1.17
C GLY A 316 -18.74 1.28 1.41
N LEU A 317 -17.71 0.88 0.65
CA LEU A 317 -16.37 1.48 0.75
C LEU A 317 -16.28 2.85 0.07
N LEU A 318 -16.98 3.06 -1.05
CA LEU A 318 -16.94 4.28 -1.87
C LEU A 318 -18.03 5.29 -1.45
N GLU A 319 -18.72 5.04 -0.32
CA GLU A 319 -19.68 6.00 0.23
C GLU A 319 -19.00 7.36 0.45
N LYS A 320 -19.63 8.42 -0.08
CA LYS A 320 -19.05 9.77 -0.12
C LYS A 320 -19.09 10.44 1.24
N ASP A 321 -20.17 10.22 1.99
CA ASP A 321 -20.23 10.63 3.40
C ASP A 321 -19.47 9.61 4.26
N TYR A 322 -18.30 10.03 4.77
CA TYR A 322 -17.50 9.16 5.62
C TYR A 322 -18.26 8.66 6.87
N LYS A 323 -19.29 9.37 7.35
CA LYS A 323 -20.10 8.93 8.49
C LYS A 323 -20.92 7.68 8.15
N GLN A 324 -21.39 7.57 6.91
CA GLN A 324 -22.15 6.43 6.39
C GLN A 324 -21.27 5.33 5.80
N ARG A 325 -20.03 5.66 5.41
CA ARG A 325 -19.06 4.71 4.88
C ARG A 325 -18.81 3.58 5.85
N PHE A 326 -18.63 2.37 5.34
CA PHE A 326 -18.24 1.22 6.15
C PHE A 326 -17.06 1.55 7.06
N ASN A 327 -17.14 1.09 8.30
CA ASN A 327 -15.98 0.92 9.14
C ASN A 327 -15.32 -0.45 8.87
N ILE A 328 -14.14 -0.68 9.44
CA ILE A 328 -13.37 -1.92 9.19
C ILE A 328 -14.15 -3.18 9.60
N GLN A 329 -14.94 -3.13 10.67
CA GLN A 329 -15.73 -4.28 11.15
C GLN A 329 -16.91 -4.59 10.23
N GLN A 330 -17.58 -3.57 9.71
CA GLN A 330 -18.64 -3.74 8.72
C GLN A 330 -18.07 -4.33 7.43
N ALA A 331 -16.92 -3.81 6.95
CA ALA A 331 -16.25 -4.33 5.77
C ALA A 331 -15.83 -5.80 5.94
N LEU A 332 -15.20 -6.17 7.06
CA LEU A 332 -14.80 -7.55 7.34
C LEU A 332 -15.97 -8.52 7.48
N LYS A 333 -17.13 -8.07 7.99
CA LYS A 333 -18.32 -8.90 8.16
C LYS A 333 -19.19 -8.97 6.89
N HIS A 334 -18.88 -8.22 5.86
CA HIS A 334 -19.69 -8.20 4.65
C HIS A 334 -19.74 -9.59 3.98
N PRO A 335 -20.91 -10.07 3.51
CA PRO A 335 -21.06 -11.40 2.93
C PRO A 335 -20.08 -11.69 1.79
N TRP A 336 -19.82 -10.72 0.92
CA TRP A 336 -18.83 -10.89 -0.14
C TRP A 336 -17.43 -11.24 0.40
N ILE A 337 -16.98 -10.55 1.42
CA ILE A 337 -15.67 -10.79 2.07
C ILE A 337 -15.63 -12.13 2.80
N GLN A 338 -16.75 -12.58 3.37
CA GLN A 338 -16.81 -13.91 4.01
C GLN A 338 -16.57 -15.05 3.01
N GLY A 339 -16.85 -14.86 1.72
CA GLY A 339 -16.49 -15.79 0.65
C GLY A 339 -14.99 -16.09 0.56
N ALA A 340 -14.12 -15.19 1.01
CA ALA A 340 -12.66 -15.42 1.03
C ALA A 340 -12.25 -16.59 1.93
N LYS A 341 -13.03 -16.95 2.95
CA LYS A 341 -12.78 -18.12 3.79
C LYS A 341 -12.82 -19.41 2.98
N ILE A 342 -13.79 -19.53 2.08
CA ILE A 342 -13.92 -20.67 1.16
C ILE A 342 -12.69 -20.78 0.26
N ILE A 343 -12.19 -19.63 -0.23
CA ILE A 343 -11.00 -19.58 -1.07
C ILE A 343 -9.75 -19.98 -0.29
N ASN A 344 -9.63 -19.56 0.98
CA ASN A 344 -8.53 -19.97 1.86
C ASN A 344 -8.55 -21.49 2.11
N GLU A 345 -9.71 -22.08 2.41
CA GLU A 345 -9.86 -23.53 2.59
C GLU A 345 -9.46 -24.29 1.33
N GLU A 346 -9.87 -23.83 0.15
CA GLU A 346 -9.46 -24.43 -1.12
C GLU A 346 -7.95 -24.29 -1.36
N LYS A 347 -7.32 -23.18 -0.96
CA LYS A 347 -5.86 -22.99 -1.04
C LYS A 347 -5.10 -23.98 -0.16
N GLU A 348 -5.59 -24.24 1.06
CA GLU A 348 -4.97 -25.19 2.00
C GLU A 348 -5.10 -26.64 1.52
N ASN A 349 -6.14 -26.96 0.75
CA ASN A 349 -6.42 -28.30 0.26
C ASN A 349 -5.73 -28.65 -1.07
N VAL A 350 -5.03 -27.72 -1.73
CA VAL A 350 -4.33 -28.02 -2.99
C VAL A 350 -2.90 -28.49 -2.75
N TYR A 351 -2.51 -29.54 -3.49
CA TYR A 351 -1.15 -30.11 -3.42
C TYR A 351 -0.08 -29.23 -4.06
N CYS A 352 -0.48 -28.29 -4.96
CA CYS A 352 0.46 -27.37 -5.55
C CYS A 352 -0.17 -25.98 -5.78
N LEU A 353 0.63 -24.95 -5.54
CA LEU A 353 0.24 -23.55 -5.66
C LEU A 353 -0.14 -23.16 -7.11
N GLU A 354 0.47 -23.82 -8.11
CA GLU A 354 0.14 -23.58 -9.53
C GLU A 354 -1.29 -23.99 -9.84
N SER A 355 -1.76 -25.12 -9.31
CA SER A 355 -3.14 -25.56 -9.48
C SER A 355 -4.11 -24.59 -8.83
N PHE A 356 -3.80 -24.10 -7.63
CA PHE A 356 -4.59 -23.06 -6.97
C PHE A 356 -4.62 -21.77 -7.80
N LEU A 357 -3.47 -21.34 -8.31
CA LEU A 357 -3.38 -20.15 -9.15
C LEU A 357 -4.23 -20.27 -10.42
N ILE A 358 -4.21 -21.44 -11.08
CA ILE A 358 -5.05 -21.69 -12.26
C ILE A 358 -6.52 -21.59 -11.90
N ASN A 359 -6.96 -22.24 -10.83
CA ASN A 359 -8.35 -22.23 -10.39
C ASN A 359 -8.85 -20.82 -10.06
N ILE A 360 -8.07 -20.07 -9.28
CA ILE A 360 -8.46 -18.71 -8.88
C ILE A 360 -8.45 -17.71 -10.07
N ILE A 361 -7.52 -17.86 -11.04
CA ILE A 361 -7.46 -17.03 -12.25
C ILE A 361 -8.62 -17.32 -13.20
N THR A 362 -9.07 -18.57 -13.26
CA THR A 362 -10.16 -18.99 -14.16
C THR A 362 -11.54 -18.85 -13.52
N ASP A 363 -11.62 -18.28 -12.30
CA ASP A 363 -12.83 -18.25 -11.47
C ASP A 363 -13.42 -19.64 -11.23
N ASN A 364 -12.59 -20.69 -11.21
CA ASN A 364 -13.02 -22.06 -11.05
C ASN A 364 -12.85 -22.52 -9.59
N ILE A 365 -13.57 -21.86 -8.69
CA ILE A 365 -13.75 -22.26 -7.30
C ILE A 365 -15.25 -22.53 -7.08
N PRO A 366 -15.75 -23.75 -7.36
CA PRO A 366 -17.19 -24.05 -7.40
C PRO A 366 -17.92 -23.65 -6.12
N LYS A 367 -17.36 -23.96 -4.96
CA LYS A 367 -17.95 -23.60 -3.66
C LYS A 367 -18.08 -22.08 -3.47
N PHE A 368 -17.07 -21.29 -3.89
CA PHE A 368 -17.15 -19.85 -3.84
C PHE A 368 -18.25 -19.34 -4.77
N ASN A 369 -18.31 -19.84 -6.01
CA ASN A 369 -19.30 -19.42 -6.99
C ASN A 369 -20.73 -19.75 -6.53
N GLU A 370 -20.93 -20.90 -5.91
CA GLU A 370 -22.22 -21.29 -5.32
C GLU A 370 -22.60 -20.38 -4.15
N TYR A 371 -21.67 -20.16 -3.22
CA TYR A 371 -21.86 -19.24 -2.09
C TYR A 371 -22.26 -17.84 -2.56
N ILE A 372 -21.52 -17.26 -3.50
CA ILE A 372 -21.80 -15.91 -4.03
C ILE A 372 -23.19 -15.87 -4.70
N LYS A 373 -23.58 -16.93 -5.42
CA LYS A 373 -24.91 -17.03 -6.05
C LYS A 373 -26.04 -17.02 -5.02
N ASP A 374 -25.88 -17.76 -3.92
CA ASP A 374 -26.90 -17.86 -2.88
C ASP A 374 -26.98 -16.58 -2.05
N GLU A 375 -25.87 -15.97 -1.70
CA GLU A 375 -25.86 -14.68 -1.00
C GLU A 375 -26.40 -13.54 -1.87
N ASN A 376 -26.16 -13.53 -3.20
CA ASN A 376 -26.78 -12.57 -4.12
C ASN A 376 -28.31 -12.67 -4.11
N LYS A 377 -28.87 -13.92 -4.11
CA LYS A 377 -30.34 -14.10 -4.02
C LYS A 377 -30.91 -13.53 -2.71
N LYS A 378 -30.16 -13.64 -1.60
CA LYS A 378 -30.60 -13.03 -0.32
C LYS A 378 -30.58 -11.51 -0.40
N LEU A 379 -29.54 -10.92 -0.98
CA LEU A 379 -29.41 -9.48 -1.18
C LEU A 379 -30.57 -8.93 -2.04
N GLU A 380 -30.92 -9.60 -3.14
CA GLU A 380 -32.01 -9.22 -4.04
C GLU A 380 -33.39 -9.28 -3.36
N ARG A 381 -33.57 -10.14 -2.33
CA ARG A 381 -34.81 -10.23 -1.55
C ARG A 381 -34.93 -9.18 -0.45
N SER A 382 -33.82 -8.56 -0.09
CA SER A 382 -33.72 -7.55 0.99
C SER A 382 -33.87 -6.12 0.49
N ASN A 383 -33.74 -5.92 -0.82
CA ASN A 383 -33.95 -4.66 -1.54
C ASN A 383 -35.32 -4.64 -2.22
#